data_edaee71c172de282dd88673cc45391a9
#
_entry.id   edaee71c172de282dd88673cc45391a9
#
_cell.length_a   1.000
_cell.length_b   1.000
_cell.length_c   1.000
_cell.angle_alpha   90.00
_cell.angle_beta   90.00
_cell.angle_gamma   90.00
#
_symmetry.space_group_name_H-M   'P 1'
#
loop_
_entity.id
_entity.type
_entity.pdbx_description
1 polymer ?
#
loop_
_entity_poly.entity_id
_entity_poly.type
_entity_poly.pdbx_seq_one_letter_code
_entity_poly.pdbx_strand_id
1 'polypeptide(L)' 'MNKAFLPKLKGMLNSPHMWDAFVDKLDYDIEQHQRKLEQATELSEMFKAQGAIAALRQLKYLKEEINHAG' A
#
# COMPACT_ATOMS: atom_id res chain seq x y z
N MET A 1 0.87 -11.13 20.67
CA MET A 1 0.15 -10.52 19.55
C MET A 1 -0.41 -11.60 18.64
N ASN A 2 -1.67 -11.53 18.32
CA ASN A 2 -2.31 -12.54 17.48
C ASN A 2 -2.04 -12.28 16.01
N LYS A 3 -1.37 -13.20 15.33
CA LYS A 3 -1.05 -13.10 13.91
C LYS A 3 -1.91 -14.03 13.05
N ALA A 4 -3.16 -14.28 13.49
CA ALA A 4 -4.08 -15.15 12.77
C ALA A 4 -4.37 -14.68 11.34
N PHE A 5 -4.12 -13.40 11.03
CA PHE A 5 -4.28 -12.86 9.68
C PHE A 5 -3.23 -13.37 8.70
N LEU A 6 -2.07 -13.83 9.16
CA LEU A 6 -0.96 -14.23 8.27
C LEU A 6 -1.32 -15.34 7.28
N PRO A 7 -1.98 -16.45 7.70
CA PRO A 7 -2.35 -17.49 6.73
C PRO A 7 -3.31 -17.00 5.66
N LYS A 8 -4.22 -16.07 6.03
CA LYS A 8 -5.17 -15.50 5.09
C LYS A 8 -4.46 -14.60 4.08
N LEU A 9 -3.52 -13.78 4.55
CA LEU A 9 -2.73 -12.91 3.68
C LEU A 9 -1.82 -13.71 2.75
N LYS A 10 -1.23 -14.80 3.25
CA LYS A 10 -0.39 -15.66 2.41
C LYS A 10 -1.17 -16.23 1.24
N GLY A 11 -2.43 -16.58 1.43
CA GLY A 11 -3.30 -17.06 0.35
C GLY A 11 -3.46 -16.02 -0.75
N MET A 12 -3.69 -14.77 -0.38
CA MET A 12 -3.78 -13.66 -1.33
C MET A 12 -2.45 -13.41 -2.04
N LEU A 13 -1.34 -13.40 -1.29
CA LEU A 13 -0.02 -13.12 -1.83
C LEU A 13 0.45 -14.19 -2.80
N ASN A 14 0.03 -15.43 -2.61
CA ASN A 14 0.41 -16.55 -3.46
C ASN A 14 -0.48 -16.68 -4.70
N SER A 15 -1.51 -15.83 -4.83
CA SER A 15 -2.33 -15.73 -6.04
C SER A 15 -1.80 -14.59 -6.90
N PRO A 16 -1.14 -14.86 -8.05
CA PRO A 16 -0.59 -13.78 -8.87
C PRO A 16 -1.65 -12.76 -9.31
N HIS A 17 -2.83 -13.23 -9.70
CA HIS A 17 -3.90 -12.33 -10.15
C HIS A 17 -4.39 -11.41 -9.02
N MET A 18 -4.57 -11.96 -7.83
CA MET A 18 -5.06 -11.17 -6.70
C MET A 18 -3.99 -10.16 -6.25
N TRP A 19 -2.74 -10.59 -6.20
CA TRP A 19 -1.65 -9.71 -5.82
C TRP A 19 -1.45 -8.58 -6.83
N ASP A 20 -1.44 -8.91 -8.14
CA ASP A 20 -1.29 -7.92 -9.20
C ASP A 20 -2.42 -6.89 -9.17
N ALA A 21 -3.67 -7.34 -8.98
CA ALA A 21 -4.81 -6.43 -8.87
C ALA A 21 -4.68 -5.51 -7.66
N PHE A 22 -4.20 -6.04 -6.55
CA PHE A 22 -3.97 -5.24 -5.35
C PHE A 22 -2.89 -4.17 -5.57
N VAL A 23 -1.77 -4.56 -6.20
CA VAL A 23 -0.70 -3.61 -6.52
C VAL A 23 -1.18 -2.54 -7.50
N ASP A 24 -1.96 -2.92 -8.50
CA ASP A 24 -2.54 -1.96 -9.44
C ASP A 24 -3.43 -0.94 -8.72
N LYS A 25 -4.22 -1.40 -7.75
CA LYS A 25 -5.05 -0.49 -6.93
C LYS A 25 -4.18 0.44 -6.10
N LEU A 26 -3.10 -0.07 -5.51
CA LEU A 26 -2.17 0.75 -4.73
C LEU A 26 -1.52 1.82 -5.63
N ASP A 27 -1.08 1.44 -6.81
CA ASP A 27 -0.45 2.36 -7.75
C ASP A 27 -1.44 3.45 -8.20
N TYR A 28 -2.69 3.07 -8.43
CA TYR A 28 -3.74 4.03 -8.77
C TYR A 28 -3.94 5.03 -7.62
N ASP A 29 -4.04 4.55 -6.39
CA ASP A 29 -4.25 5.41 -5.23
C ASP A 29 -3.04 6.32 -4.98
N ILE A 30 -1.82 5.81 -5.16
CA ILE A 30 -0.61 6.62 -5.05
C ILE A 30 -0.65 7.76 -6.08
N GLU A 31 -1.00 7.46 -7.32
CA GLU A 31 -1.11 8.48 -8.36
C GLU A 31 -2.12 9.57 -8.01
N GLN A 32 -3.28 9.19 -7.46
CA GLN A 32 -4.28 10.15 -7.04
C GLN A 32 -3.75 11.07 -5.94
N HIS A 33 -3.03 10.54 -4.96
CA HIS A 33 -2.43 11.35 -3.91
C HIS A 33 -1.29 12.21 -4.42
N GLN A 34 -0.52 11.75 -5.40
CA GLN A 34 0.52 12.56 -6.04
C GLN A 34 -0.08 13.76 -6.76
N ARG A 35 -1.22 13.59 -7.43
CA ARG A 35 -1.94 14.70 -8.06
C ARG A 35 -2.43 15.69 -7.03
N LYS A 36 -2.95 15.22 -5.90
CA LYS A 36 -3.37 16.09 -4.80
C LYS A 36 -2.18 16.88 -4.25
N LEU A 37 -1.03 16.22 -4.11
CA LEU A 37 0.18 16.89 -3.64
C LEU A 37 0.61 18.01 -4.58
N GLU A 38 0.57 17.77 -5.89
CA GLU A 38 0.92 18.79 -6.90
C GLU A 38 -0.01 19.99 -6.86
N GLN A 39 -1.28 19.78 -6.52
CA GLN A 39 -2.30 20.83 -6.47
C GLN A 39 -2.44 21.46 -5.09
N ALA A 40 -1.77 20.92 -4.07
CA ALA A 40 -1.89 21.40 -2.71
C ALA A 40 -1.30 22.80 -2.57
N THR A 41 -2.04 23.68 -1.88
CA THR A 41 -1.60 25.06 -1.60
C THR A 41 -1.24 25.24 -0.13
N GLU A 42 -1.65 24.32 0.74
CA GLU A 42 -1.41 24.37 2.17
C GLU A 42 -0.50 23.25 2.62
N LEU A 43 0.36 23.54 3.61
CA LEU A 43 1.28 22.54 4.15
C LEU A 43 0.57 21.33 4.73
N SER A 44 -0.58 21.53 5.40
CA SER A 44 -1.33 20.43 5.97
C SER A 44 -1.81 19.44 4.90
N GLU A 45 -2.24 19.95 3.75
CA GLU A 45 -2.64 19.11 2.62
C GLU A 45 -1.46 18.34 2.04
N MET A 46 -0.30 19.01 1.94
CA MET A 46 0.92 18.37 1.46
C MET A 46 1.35 17.22 2.36
N PHE A 47 1.34 17.44 3.67
CA PHE A 47 1.72 16.42 4.63
C PHE A 47 0.77 15.23 4.62
N LYS A 48 -0.53 15.47 4.48
CA LYS A 48 -1.52 14.40 4.38
C LYS A 48 -1.29 13.55 3.13
N ALA A 49 -1.06 14.19 1.99
CA ALA A 49 -0.80 13.48 0.74
C ALA A 49 0.51 12.68 0.81
N GLN A 50 1.57 13.27 1.36
CA GLN A 50 2.86 12.59 1.53
C GLN A 50 2.73 11.39 2.46
N GLY A 51 2.00 11.53 3.57
CA GLY A 51 1.76 10.44 4.50
C GLY A 51 0.98 9.30 3.86
N ALA A 52 -0.05 9.62 3.08
CA ALA A 52 -0.84 8.62 2.36
C ALA A 52 0.01 7.87 1.34
N ILE A 53 0.85 8.58 0.58
CA ILE A 53 1.74 7.96 -0.41
C ILE A 53 2.73 7.03 0.28
N ALA A 54 3.33 7.46 1.38
CA ALA A 54 4.29 6.64 2.13
C ALA A 54 3.63 5.36 2.64
N ALA A 55 2.42 5.46 3.20
CA ALA A 55 1.69 4.30 3.71
C ALA A 55 1.34 3.32 2.58
N LEU A 56 0.88 3.84 1.44
CA LEU A 56 0.53 3.00 0.28
C LEU A 56 1.75 2.30 -0.31
N ARG A 57 2.89 3.00 -0.39
CA ARG A 57 4.14 2.40 -0.85
C ARG A 57 4.60 1.29 0.08
N GLN A 58 4.43 1.47 1.38
CA GLN A 58 4.78 0.45 2.35
C GLN A 58 3.94 -0.82 2.16
N LEU A 59 2.67 -0.68 1.79
CA LEU A 59 1.82 -1.84 1.50
C LEU A 59 2.32 -2.65 0.30
N LYS A 60 3.02 -2.04 -0.64
CA LYS A 60 3.60 -2.77 -1.77
C LYS A 60 4.70 -3.73 -1.33
N TYR A 61 5.31 -3.51 -0.18
CA TYR A 61 6.31 -4.42 0.38
C TYR A 61 5.71 -5.52 1.27
N LEU A 62 4.38 -5.55 1.40
CA LEU A 62 3.69 -6.49 2.27
C LEU A 62 4.07 -7.94 1.95
N LYS A 63 4.19 -8.27 0.68
CA LYS A 63 4.55 -9.61 0.23
C LYS A 63 5.90 -10.03 0.79
N GLU A 64 6.90 -9.16 0.72
CA GLU A 64 8.22 -9.43 1.26
C GLU A 64 8.19 -9.56 2.78
N GLU A 65 7.49 -8.65 3.45
CA GLU A 65 7.36 -8.69 4.91
C GLU A 65 6.77 -10.01 5.39
N ILE A 66 5.68 -10.45 4.76
CA ILE A 66 4.98 -11.67 5.16
C ILE A 66 5.82 -12.91 4.84
N ASN A 67 6.48 -12.94 3.70
CA ASN A 67 7.34 -14.05 3.32
C ASN A 67 8.56 -14.16 4.24
N HIS A 68 9.09 -13.04 4.73
CA HIS A 68 10.19 -13.05 5.69
C HIS A 68 9.74 -13.38 7.11
N ALA A 69 8.50 -13.08 7.45
CA ALA A 69 7.97 -13.31 8.80
C ALA A 69 7.59 -14.76 9.05
N GLY A 70 7.48 -15.54 8.02
CA GLY A 70 7.05 -16.90 8.14
C GLY A 70 8.04 -17.90 7.72
#